data_b5ad446e8c8f4d3d2928aa3452c6ffe1
#
_entry.id   b5ad446e8c8f4d3d2928aa3452c6ffe1
#
_cell.length_a   1.000
_cell.length_b   1.000
_cell.length_c   1.000
_cell.angle_alpha   90.00
_cell.angle_beta   90.00
_cell.angle_gamma   90.00
#
_symmetry.space_group_name_H-M   'P 1'
#
loop_
_entity.id
_entity.type
_entity.pdbx_description
1 polymer ?
#
loop_
_entity_poly.entity_id
_entity_poly.type
_entity_poly.pdbx_seq_one_letter_code
_entity_poly.pdbx_strand_id
1 'polypeptide(L)'
;LWHLCWADGKGQVDIIKLQLDLSKEYGIVLEGGGAKGAYQIGAWRALREAGIRIKGAAGTSVGALNGALICMDDFEKAERIWENISYSRVMDVDDELMERLTKFSLKNISSLAPLNVGELIAGAIRVLRDGGFDIAPLRALIEDVVDEEKIRNSDRELYVVTYSISDRHPLIADVKEAPEGGIADLLMASAYLLGFRQERL
;
A
#
# COMPACT_ATOMS: atom_id res chain seq x y z
N LEU A 1 13.42 -10.92 21.41
CA LEU A 1 14.38 -11.47 20.43
C LEU A 1 13.61 -11.87 19.18
N TRP A 2 13.65 -11.03 18.15
CA TRP A 2 12.97 -11.26 16.87
C TRP A 2 13.91 -12.03 15.94
N HIS A 3 13.37 -13.05 15.29
CA HIS A 3 14.11 -13.84 14.33
C HIS A 3 13.52 -13.57 12.94
N LEU A 4 14.30 -12.99 12.04
CA LEU A 4 14.00 -13.00 10.61
C LEU A 4 14.54 -14.31 10.03
N CYS A 5 13.63 -15.14 9.51
CA CYS A 5 14.00 -16.35 8.78
C CYS A 5 14.08 -16.03 7.30
N TRP A 6 15.23 -16.18 6.68
CA TRP A 6 15.39 -16.17 5.25
C TRP A 6 15.87 -17.55 4.78
N ALA A 7 15.20 -18.13 3.79
CA ALA A 7 15.64 -19.37 3.18
C ALA A 7 16.48 -19.04 1.94
N ASP A 8 17.72 -19.50 1.91
CA ASP A 8 18.50 -19.52 0.68
C ASP A 8 17.91 -20.55 -0.30
N GLY A 9 18.25 -20.46 -1.60
CA GLY A 9 17.78 -21.40 -2.61
C GLY A 9 18.22 -22.89 -2.41
N LYS A 10 18.86 -23.20 -1.26
CA LYS A 10 19.32 -24.56 -0.86
C LYS A 10 18.53 -25.10 0.34
N GLY A 11 17.50 -24.37 0.80
CA GLY A 11 16.66 -24.81 1.92
C GLY A 11 17.28 -24.62 3.30
N GLN A 12 18.42 -23.95 3.40
CA GLN A 12 19.04 -23.62 4.67
C GLN A 12 18.39 -22.34 5.22
N VAL A 13 17.85 -22.40 6.44
CA VAL A 13 17.22 -21.27 7.11
C VAL A 13 18.27 -20.57 7.96
N ASP A 14 18.74 -19.42 7.50
CA ASP A 14 19.59 -18.56 8.32
C ASP A 14 18.72 -17.71 9.26
N ILE A 15 18.90 -17.93 10.55
CA ILE A 15 18.23 -17.15 11.59
C ILE A 15 19.08 -15.91 11.88
N ILE A 16 18.73 -14.79 11.27
CA ILE A 16 19.35 -13.51 11.63
C ILE A 16 18.72 -13.03 12.93
N LYS A 17 19.51 -12.99 13.99
CA LYS A 17 19.12 -12.29 15.23
C LYS A 17 19.18 -10.79 15.00
N LEU A 18 18.05 -10.18 14.67
CA LEU A 18 17.94 -8.74 14.65
C LEU A 18 17.90 -8.23 16.10
N GLN A 19 18.96 -7.58 16.54
CA GLN A 19 19.02 -6.97 17.86
C GLN A 19 18.70 -5.48 17.68
N LEU A 20 17.41 -5.13 17.82
CA LEU A 20 16.97 -3.74 17.79
C LEU A 20 17.26 -3.08 19.14
N ASP A 21 17.82 -1.88 19.09
CA ASP A 21 18.15 -1.08 20.25
C ASP A 21 16.94 -0.22 20.64
N LEU A 22 16.28 -0.56 21.74
CA LEU A 22 15.08 0.11 22.22
C LEU A 22 15.31 1.58 22.64
N SER A 23 16.57 2.00 22.79
CA SER A 23 16.91 3.39 23.10
C SER A 23 16.88 4.29 21.86
N LYS A 24 16.87 3.71 20.67
CA LYS A 24 16.88 4.41 19.37
C LYS A 24 15.49 4.60 18.81
N GLU A 25 15.41 5.53 17.88
CA GLU A 25 14.26 5.76 17.01
C GLU A 25 14.58 5.24 15.61
N TYR A 26 13.55 4.74 14.92
CA TYR A 26 13.71 4.08 13.64
C TYR A 26 12.80 4.72 12.58
N GLY A 27 13.30 4.80 11.35
CA GLY A 27 12.47 5.01 10.17
C GLY A 27 12.02 3.65 9.61
N ILE A 28 10.82 3.60 9.06
CA ILE A 28 10.30 2.43 8.35
C ILE A 28 10.11 2.75 6.87
N VAL A 29 10.53 1.83 6.00
CA VAL A 29 10.32 1.95 4.56
C VAL A 29 9.32 0.90 4.12
N LEU A 30 8.25 1.34 3.46
CA LEU A 30 7.08 0.55 3.10
C LEU A 30 6.94 0.50 1.58
N GLU A 31 7.11 -0.70 1.02
CA GLU A 31 6.95 -0.90 -0.42
C GLU A 31 5.48 -0.81 -0.87
N GLY A 32 5.26 -0.55 -2.15
CA GLY A 32 3.97 -0.71 -2.80
C GLY A 32 3.60 -2.20 -2.96
N GLY A 33 2.36 -2.49 -3.31
CA GLY A 33 1.98 -3.87 -3.60
C GLY A 33 0.53 -4.24 -3.26
N GLY A 34 -0.38 -3.28 -3.18
CA GLY A 34 -1.81 -3.50 -2.98
C GLY A 34 -2.09 -4.33 -1.71
N ALA A 35 -2.69 -5.49 -1.86
CA ALA A 35 -3.08 -6.36 -0.73
C ALA A 35 -1.91 -6.77 0.21
N LYS A 36 -0.65 -6.68 -0.26
CA LYS A 36 0.52 -6.92 0.60
C LYS A 36 0.65 -5.91 1.74
N GLY A 37 -0.03 -4.77 1.65
CA GLY A 37 -0.08 -3.79 2.72
C GLY A 37 -0.61 -4.33 4.05
N ALA A 38 -1.46 -5.37 4.03
CA ALA A 38 -1.90 -6.05 5.25
C ALA A 38 -0.73 -6.61 6.07
N TYR A 39 0.29 -7.17 5.38
CA TYR A 39 1.51 -7.64 6.04
C TYR A 39 2.26 -6.52 6.77
N GLN A 40 2.28 -5.31 6.20
CA GLN A 40 2.94 -4.15 6.81
C GLN A 40 2.29 -3.75 8.14
N ILE A 41 0.97 -3.90 8.25
CA ILE A 41 0.25 -3.62 9.51
C ILE A 41 0.59 -4.68 10.58
N GLY A 42 0.69 -5.95 10.18
CA GLY A 42 1.19 -7.01 11.07
C GLY A 42 2.63 -6.76 11.54
N ALA A 43 3.50 -6.30 10.65
CA ALA A 43 4.86 -5.92 11.01
C ALA A 43 4.89 -4.71 11.97
N TRP A 44 4.04 -3.71 11.73
CA TRP A 44 3.90 -2.56 12.63
C TRP A 44 3.40 -3.00 14.01
N ARG A 45 2.41 -3.90 14.09
CA ARG A 45 1.98 -4.52 15.37
C ARG A 45 3.16 -5.11 16.12
N ALA A 46 3.94 -5.95 15.45
CA ALA A 46 5.09 -6.61 16.05
C ALA A 46 6.15 -5.61 16.56
N LEU A 47 6.42 -4.53 15.80
CA LEU A 47 7.34 -3.48 16.22
C LEU A 47 6.81 -2.72 17.44
N ARG A 48 5.50 -2.41 17.51
CA ARG A 48 4.86 -1.79 18.67
C ARG A 48 4.96 -2.67 19.91
N GLU A 49 4.62 -3.95 19.78
CA GLU A 49 4.73 -4.94 20.89
C GLU A 49 6.16 -5.11 21.38
N ALA A 50 7.14 -4.97 20.49
CA ALA A 50 8.55 -4.99 20.84
C ALA A 50 9.04 -3.68 21.50
N GLY A 51 8.21 -2.66 21.61
CA GLY A 51 8.59 -1.36 22.16
C GLY A 51 9.49 -0.53 21.23
N ILE A 52 9.51 -0.84 19.92
CA ILE A 52 10.27 -0.08 18.92
C ILE A 52 9.58 1.24 18.63
N ARG A 53 10.34 2.32 18.73
CA ARG A 53 9.85 3.68 18.43
C ARG A 53 10.07 4.00 16.96
N ILE A 54 8.98 4.21 16.23
CA ILE A 54 9.01 4.66 14.83
C ILE A 54 8.92 6.18 14.83
N LYS A 55 9.94 6.84 14.27
CA LYS A 55 10.02 8.30 14.15
C LYS A 55 9.59 8.82 12.79
N GLY A 56 9.60 7.96 11.79
CA GLY A 56 9.16 8.33 10.45
C GLY A 56 8.88 7.13 9.57
N ALA A 57 8.14 7.37 8.52
CA ALA A 57 7.81 6.41 7.47
C ALA A 57 8.12 6.98 6.09
N ALA A 58 8.60 6.14 5.19
CA ALA A 58 8.66 6.43 3.76
C ALA A 58 7.94 5.33 3.01
N GLY A 59 7.04 5.68 2.08
CA GLY A 59 6.23 4.69 1.42
C GLY A 59 5.86 5.01 -0.01
N THR A 60 5.53 3.96 -0.76
CA THR A 60 5.01 4.03 -2.13
C THR A 60 3.65 3.33 -2.18
N SER A 61 2.67 3.92 -2.88
CA SER A 61 1.34 3.33 -3.07
C SER A 61 0.70 2.95 -1.73
N VAL A 62 0.26 1.70 -1.56
CA VAL A 62 -0.26 1.20 -0.28
C VAL A 62 0.70 1.42 0.90
N GLY A 63 2.02 1.40 0.64
CA GLY A 63 3.02 1.73 1.66
C GLY A 63 2.96 3.19 2.10
N ALA A 64 2.60 4.12 1.22
CA ALA A 64 2.37 5.52 1.58
C ALA A 64 1.11 5.68 2.43
N LEU A 65 0.03 4.96 2.11
CA LEU A 65 -1.22 4.95 2.90
C LEU A 65 -0.98 4.39 4.31
N ASN A 66 -0.27 3.27 4.43
CA ASN A 66 0.10 2.70 5.72
C ASN A 66 1.07 3.62 6.47
N GLY A 67 1.98 4.29 5.77
CA GLY A 67 2.86 5.32 6.33
C GLY A 67 2.08 6.48 6.95
N ALA A 68 0.99 6.92 6.32
CA ALA A 68 0.10 7.95 6.86
C ALA A 68 -0.55 7.48 8.17
N LEU A 69 -1.04 6.25 8.23
CA LEU A 69 -1.61 5.66 9.45
C LEU A 69 -0.56 5.55 10.57
N ILE A 70 0.68 5.16 10.23
CA ILE A 70 1.81 5.13 11.18
C ILE A 70 2.14 6.54 11.67
N CYS A 71 2.16 7.53 10.78
CA CYS A 71 2.43 8.91 11.14
C CYS A 71 1.37 9.47 12.11
N MET A 72 0.09 9.13 11.89
CA MET A 72 -1.02 9.48 12.79
C MET A 72 -1.03 8.71 14.13
N ASP A 73 -0.21 7.66 14.24
CA ASP A 73 -0.22 6.67 15.33
C ASP A 73 -1.60 6.02 15.57
N ASP A 74 -2.35 5.80 14.52
CA ASP A 74 -3.72 5.26 14.59
C ASP A 74 -3.73 3.78 14.19
N PHE A 75 -3.14 2.95 15.06
CA PHE A 75 -2.98 1.53 14.81
C PHE A 75 -4.33 0.79 14.73
N GLU A 76 -5.26 1.11 15.63
CA GLU A 76 -6.58 0.48 15.64
C GLU A 76 -7.40 0.82 14.39
N LYS A 77 -7.25 2.03 13.85
CA LYS A 77 -7.84 2.40 12.56
C LYS A 77 -7.22 1.60 11.42
N ALA A 78 -5.89 1.44 11.43
CA ALA A 78 -5.20 0.65 10.44
C ALA A 78 -5.67 -0.81 10.42
N GLU A 79 -5.80 -1.45 11.58
CA GLU A 79 -6.30 -2.82 11.68
C GLU A 79 -7.73 -2.93 11.13
N ARG A 80 -8.64 -2.07 11.58
CA ARG A 80 -10.03 -2.08 11.10
C ARG A 80 -10.15 -1.90 9.58
N ILE A 81 -9.31 -1.05 8.99
CA ILE A 81 -9.31 -0.85 7.54
C ILE A 81 -8.89 -2.15 6.84
N TRP A 82 -7.80 -2.75 7.27
CA TRP A 82 -7.27 -3.95 6.62
C TRP A 82 -8.10 -5.20 6.86
N GLU A 83 -8.84 -5.30 7.96
CA GLU A 83 -9.80 -6.36 8.22
C GLU A 83 -11.06 -6.27 7.35
N ASN A 84 -11.41 -5.07 6.90
CA ASN A 84 -12.66 -4.79 6.19
C ASN A 84 -12.43 -4.29 4.75
N ILE A 85 -11.18 -4.32 4.24
CA ILE A 85 -10.89 -3.85 2.89
C ILE A 85 -11.37 -4.87 1.86
N SER A 86 -12.02 -4.37 0.79
CA SER A 86 -12.43 -5.15 -0.37
C SER A 86 -11.90 -4.50 -1.66
N TYR A 87 -11.95 -5.21 -2.76
CA TYR A 87 -11.56 -4.67 -4.06
C TYR A 87 -12.43 -3.46 -4.46
N SER A 88 -13.74 -3.53 -4.19
CA SER A 88 -14.70 -2.45 -4.47
C SER A 88 -14.43 -1.16 -3.68
N ARG A 89 -13.72 -1.24 -2.56
CA ARG A 89 -13.30 -0.06 -1.79
C ARG A 89 -12.06 0.63 -2.37
N VAL A 90 -11.38 -0.01 -3.30
CA VAL A 90 -10.14 0.51 -3.90
C VAL A 90 -10.37 0.93 -5.35
N MET A 91 -11.21 0.20 -6.08
CA MET A 91 -11.51 0.47 -7.49
C MET A 91 -12.93 0.02 -7.81
N ASP A 92 -13.52 0.61 -8.84
CA ASP A 92 -14.88 0.23 -9.28
C ASP A 92 -14.88 -1.15 -9.95
N VAL A 93 -14.91 -2.19 -9.13
CA VAL A 93 -14.97 -3.59 -9.56
C VAL A 93 -15.88 -4.40 -8.65
N ASP A 94 -16.45 -5.48 -9.21
CA ASP A 94 -17.21 -6.44 -8.46
C ASP A 94 -16.29 -7.35 -7.62
N ASP A 95 -16.52 -7.38 -6.31
CA ASP A 95 -15.71 -8.15 -5.36
C ASP A 95 -15.79 -9.65 -5.62
N GLU A 96 -16.97 -10.19 -5.97
CA GLU A 96 -17.16 -11.62 -6.24
C GLU A 96 -16.39 -12.05 -7.50
N LEU A 97 -16.42 -11.20 -8.53
CA LEU A 97 -15.66 -11.43 -9.76
C LEU A 97 -14.17 -11.45 -9.49
N MET A 98 -13.66 -10.48 -8.72
CA MET A 98 -12.24 -10.38 -8.37
C MET A 98 -11.78 -11.56 -7.51
N GLU A 99 -12.60 -12.00 -6.57
CA GLU A 99 -12.31 -13.16 -5.74
C GLU A 99 -12.25 -14.45 -6.57
N ARG A 100 -13.18 -14.64 -7.51
CA ARG A 100 -13.18 -15.76 -8.46
C ARG A 100 -11.91 -15.77 -9.32
N LEU A 101 -11.52 -14.61 -9.88
CA LEU A 101 -10.32 -14.48 -10.71
C LEU A 101 -9.05 -14.78 -9.89
N THR A 102 -8.98 -14.30 -8.67
CA THR A 102 -7.84 -14.55 -7.77
C THR A 102 -7.75 -16.02 -7.37
N LYS A 103 -8.86 -16.63 -6.97
CA LYS A 103 -8.92 -18.07 -6.62
C LYS A 103 -8.57 -18.95 -7.81
N PHE A 104 -9.02 -18.57 -9.00
CA PHE A 104 -8.71 -19.28 -10.25
C PHE A 104 -7.21 -19.17 -10.59
N SER A 105 -6.62 -17.99 -10.46
CA SER A 105 -5.20 -17.76 -10.69
C SER A 105 -4.33 -18.58 -9.73
N LEU A 106 -4.68 -18.64 -8.45
CA LEU A 106 -3.93 -19.41 -7.45
C LEU A 106 -4.04 -20.93 -7.63
N LYS A 107 -5.19 -21.44 -8.11
CA LYS A 107 -5.37 -22.87 -8.38
C LYS A 107 -4.63 -23.35 -9.63
N ASN A 108 -4.43 -22.48 -10.62
CA ASN A 108 -3.91 -22.85 -11.92
C ASN A 108 -2.40 -22.60 -12.09
N ILE A 109 -1.70 -22.12 -11.07
CA ILE A 109 -0.23 -22.08 -11.06
C ILE A 109 0.37 -23.48 -11.17
N SER A 110 -0.35 -24.53 -10.76
CA SER A 110 0.09 -25.93 -10.83
C SER A 110 -0.49 -26.73 -12.02
N SER A 111 -1.42 -26.18 -12.78
CA SER A 111 -1.98 -26.83 -13.96
C SER A 111 -2.20 -25.81 -15.07
N LEU A 112 -1.47 -25.96 -16.18
CA LEU A 112 -1.66 -25.23 -17.43
C LEU A 112 -3.00 -25.62 -18.10
N ALA A 113 -4.12 -25.53 -17.38
CA ALA A 113 -5.44 -25.61 -17.97
C ALA A 113 -5.75 -24.29 -18.68
N PRO A 114 -6.31 -24.31 -19.91
CA PRO A 114 -6.52 -23.12 -20.69
C PRO A 114 -7.48 -22.19 -19.95
N LEU A 115 -6.95 -21.10 -19.42
CA LEU A 115 -7.71 -19.89 -19.14
C LEU A 115 -8.55 -19.60 -20.37
N ASN A 116 -9.81 -19.21 -20.20
CA ASN A 116 -10.56 -18.59 -21.27
C ASN A 116 -9.91 -17.20 -21.54
N VAL A 117 -8.75 -17.26 -22.21
CA VAL A 117 -7.92 -16.09 -22.53
C VAL A 117 -8.78 -15.02 -23.21
N GLY A 118 -9.85 -15.43 -23.92
CA GLY A 118 -10.80 -14.55 -24.55
C GLY A 118 -11.58 -13.67 -23.55
N GLU A 119 -12.01 -14.21 -22.39
CA GLU A 119 -12.73 -13.42 -21.36
C GLU A 119 -11.78 -12.46 -20.64
N LEU A 120 -10.55 -12.88 -20.35
CA LEU A 120 -9.52 -12.03 -19.78
C LEU A 120 -9.14 -10.87 -20.72
N ILE A 121 -8.93 -11.18 -22.01
CA ILE A 121 -8.65 -10.16 -23.03
C ILE A 121 -9.85 -9.25 -23.23
N ALA A 122 -11.07 -9.77 -23.27
CA ALA A 122 -12.28 -8.98 -23.40
C ALA A 122 -12.49 -8.05 -22.20
N GLY A 123 -12.22 -8.52 -20.99
CA GLY A 123 -12.21 -7.70 -19.76
C GLY A 123 -11.18 -6.58 -19.82
N ALA A 124 -9.94 -6.90 -20.18
CA ALA A 124 -8.86 -5.93 -20.31
C ALA A 124 -9.16 -4.88 -21.41
N ILE A 125 -9.70 -5.33 -22.57
CA ILE A 125 -10.10 -4.42 -23.67
C ILE A 125 -11.26 -3.51 -23.21
N ARG A 126 -12.22 -4.03 -22.43
CA ARG A 126 -13.32 -3.21 -21.90
C ARG A 126 -12.79 -2.12 -20.97
N VAL A 127 -11.92 -2.47 -20.02
CA VAL A 127 -11.29 -1.52 -19.11
C VAL A 127 -10.50 -0.44 -19.87
N LEU A 128 -9.70 -0.84 -20.86
CA LEU A 128 -8.93 0.09 -21.69
C LEU A 128 -9.83 0.98 -22.54
N ARG A 129 -10.93 0.42 -23.09
CA ARG A 129 -11.89 1.17 -23.91
C ARG A 129 -12.69 2.20 -23.09
N ASP A 130 -12.98 1.87 -21.83
CA ASP A 130 -13.72 2.74 -20.91
C ASP A 130 -12.79 3.75 -20.19
N GLY A 131 -11.52 3.82 -20.61
CA GLY A 131 -10.54 4.79 -20.13
C GLY A 131 -9.77 4.39 -18.87
N GLY A 132 -9.92 3.14 -18.39
CA GLY A 132 -9.27 2.61 -17.19
C GLY A 132 -10.23 2.39 -16.02
N PHE A 133 -9.73 1.83 -14.94
CA PHE A 133 -10.50 1.65 -13.69
C PHE A 133 -10.79 2.99 -13.03
N ASP A 134 -12.01 3.17 -12.55
CA ASP A 134 -12.35 4.29 -11.71
C ASP A 134 -11.75 4.10 -10.31
N ILE A 135 -11.05 5.12 -9.84
CA ILE A 135 -10.38 5.16 -8.54
C ILE A 135 -11.06 6.10 -7.54
N ALA A 136 -12.25 6.59 -7.87
CA ALA A 136 -13.04 7.39 -6.93
C ALA A 136 -13.25 6.67 -5.58
N PRO A 137 -13.46 5.33 -5.52
CA PRO A 137 -13.51 4.62 -4.24
C PRO A 137 -12.23 4.74 -3.43
N LEU A 138 -11.05 4.65 -4.07
CA LEU A 138 -9.77 4.82 -3.38
C LEU A 138 -9.60 6.24 -2.85
N ARG A 139 -9.97 7.25 -3.63
CA ARG A 139 -9.96 8.65 -3.18
C ARG A 139 -10.84 8.83 -1.96
N ALA A 140 -12.08 8.36 -2.01
CA ALA A 140 -13.00 8.44 -0.89
C ALA A 140 -12.45 7.71 0.36
N LEU A 141 -11.81 6.56 0.19
CA LEU A 141 -11.15 5.85 1.28
C LEU A 141 -10.01 6.67 1.88
N ILE A 142 -9.16 7.28 1.06
CA ILE A 142 -8.05 8.12 1.53
C ILE A 142 -8.59 9.31 2.32
N GLU A 143 -9.58 10.02 1.79
CA GLU A 143 -10.20 11.18 2.44
C GLU A 143 -10.90 10.83 3.77
N ASP A 144 -11.49 9.63 3.88
CA ASP A 144 -12.07 9.11 5.13
C ASP A 144 -11.00 8.70 6.16
N VAL A 145 -9.87 8.19 5.68
CA VAL A 145 -8.81 7.63 6.53
C VAL A 145 -7.83 8.68 7.00
N VAL A 146 -7.46 9.62 6.14
CA VAL A 146 -6.37 10.57 6.38
C VAL A 146 -6.89 11.80 7.11
N ASP A 147 -6.37 12.00 8.31
CA ASP A 147 -6.52 13.22 9.09
C ASP A 147 -5.28 14.09 8.85
N GLU A 148 -5.41 15.06 7.96
CA GLU A 148 -4.30 15.93 7.58
C GLU A 148 -3.75 16.75 8.75
N GLU A 149 -4.63 17.25 9.62
CA GLU A 149 -4.22 18.01 10.80
C GLU A 149 -3.39 17.12 11.75
N LYS A 150 -3.82 15.88 11.94
CA LYS A 150 -3.13 14.92 12.78
C LYS A 150 -1.74 14.56 12.20
N ILE A 151 -1.62 14.43 10.88
CA ILE A 151 -0.32 14.20 10.22
C ILE A 151 0.60 15.40 10.38
N ARG A 152 0.11 16.62 10.14
CA ARG A 152 0.91 17.85 10.23
C ARG A 152 1.41 18.12 11.64
N ASN A 153 0.61 17.80 12.65
CA ASN A 153 0.94 17.99 14.07
C ASN A 153 1.69 16.79 14.67
N SER A 154 1.85 15.68 13.93
CA SER A 154 2.61 14.53 14.42
C SER A 154 4.09 14.87 14.59
N ASP A 155 4.73 14.26 15.60
CA ASP A 155 6.17 14.29 15.76
C ASP A 155 6.91 13.32 14.82
N ARG A 156 6.14 12.48 14.08
CA ARG A 156 6.67 11.55 13.08
C ARG A 156 6.74 12.20 11.71
N GLU A 157 7.73 11.79 10.93
CA GLU A 157 7.91 12.21 9.55
C GLU A 157 7.21 11.25 8.60
N LEU A 158 6.71 11.77 7.48
CA LEU A 158 6.12 10.96 6.40
C LEU A 158 6.64 11.44 5.05
N TYR A 159 7.29 10.53 4.34
CA TYR A 159 7.73 10.72 2.96
C TYR A 159 6.95 9.84 2.01
N VAL A 160 6.42 10.43 0.95
CA VAL A 160 5.69 9.74 -0.10
C VAL A 160 6.54 9.68 -1.36
N VAL A 161 6.72 8.47 -1.88
CA VAL A 161 7.44 8.25 -3.13
C VAL A 161 6.43 8.11 -4.26
N THR A 162 6.58 8.96 -5.28
CA THR A 162 5.80 8.94 -6.51
C THR A 162 6.70 9.18 -7.72
N TYR A 163 6.15 9.36 -8.92
CA TYR A 163 6.90 9.62 -10.13
C TYR A 163 6.31 10.83 -10.87
N SER A 164 7.13 11.86 -11.08
CA SER A 164 6.75 13.00 -11.93
C SER A 164 6.80 12.60 -13.38
N ILE A 165 5.64 12.57 -14.04
CA ILE A 165 5.54 12.28 -15.48
C ILE A 165 6.12 13.44 -16.30
N SER A 166 5.89 14.68 -15.87
CA SER A 166 6.37 15.87 -16.55
C SER A 166 7.88 15.97 -16.54
N ASP A 167 8.50 15.74 -15.38
CA ASP A 167 9.96 15.85 -15.20
C ASP A 167 10.70 14.54 -15.42
N ARG A 168 9.96 13.43 -15.56
CA ARG A 168 10.48 12.07 -15.82
C ARG A 168 11.46 11.58 -14.78
N HIS A 169 11.19 11.84 -13.51
CA HIS A 169 12.01 11.33 -12.40
C HIS A 169 11.17 10.93 -11.17
N PRO A 170 11.70 10.05 -10.31
CA PRO A 170 11.09 9.79 -9.01
C PRO A 170 11.04 11.06 -8.16
N LEU A 171 9.93 11.25 -7.48
CA LEU A 171 9.74 12.33 -6.53
C LEU A 171 9.55 11.73 -5.14
N ILE A 172 10.35 12.23 -4.18
CA ILE A 172 10.19 11.92 -2.76
C ILE A 172 9.72 13.21 -2.09
N ALA A 173 8.47 13.21 -1.65
CA ALA A 173 7.86 14.39 -1.07
C ALA A 173 7.73 14.24 0.45
N ASP A 174 8.18 15.23 1.18
CA ASP A 174 7.81 15.41 2.58
C ASP A 174 6.33 15.83 2.62
N VAL A 175 5.52 15.01 3.25
CA VAL A 175 4.07 15.22 3.29
C VAL A 175 3.71 16.50 4.03
N LYS A 176 4.51 16.92 4.99
CA LYS A 176 4.27 18.16 5.76
C LYS A 176 4.55 19.44 4.96
N GLU A 177 5.34 19.33 3.88
CA GLU A 177 5.57 20.43 2.93
C GLU A 177 4.48 20.57 1.88
N ALA A 178 3.55 19.59 1.79
CA ALA A 178 2.42 19.68 0.87
C ALA A 178 1.52 20.87 1.22
N PRO A 179 0.90 21.53 0.22
CA PRO A 179 -0.08 22.57 0.48
C PRO A 179 -1.22 22.05 1.37
N GLU A 180 -1.91 22.97 2.04
CA GLU A 180 -3.09 22.62 2.84
C GLU A 180 -4.15 21.94 1.95
N GLY A 181 -4.69 20.82 2.39
CA GLY A 181 -5.59 19.95 1.60
C GLY A 181 -4.89 19.03 0.62
N GLY A 182 -3.55 19.11 0.46
CA GLY A 182 -2.81 18.40 -0.58
C GLY A 182 -2.30 17.01 -0.19
N ILE A 183 -2.44 16.59 1.06
CA ILE A 183 -1.91 15.28 1.50
C ILE A 183 -2.63 14.13 0.80
N ALA A 184 -3.95 14.20 0.68
CA ALA A 184 -4.73 13.18 0.00
C ALA A 184 -4.33 13.05 -1.48
N ASP A 185 -4.11 14.17 -2.18
CA ASP A 185 -3.67 14.17 -3.57
C ASP A 185 -2.27 13.57 -3.74
N LEU A 186 -1.36 13.84 -2.82
CA LEU A 186 -0.02 13.26 -2.83
C LEU A 186 -0.06 11.73 -2.64
N LEU A 187 -0.90 11.25 -1.73
CA LEU A 187 -1.12 9.82 -1.52
C LEU A 187 -1.77 9.17 -2.76
N MET A 188 -2.76 9.83 -3.36
CA MET A 188 -3.37 9.41 -4.63
C MET A 188 -2.33 9.33 -5.74
N ALA A 189 -1.46 10.35 -5.90
CA ALA A 189 -0.40 10.36 -6.91
C ALA A 189 0.57 9.20 -6.75
N SER A 190 0.85 8.78 -5.51
CA SER A 190 1.69 7.60 -5.23
C SER A 190 0.99 6.27 -5.51
N ALA A 191 -0.33 6.21 -5.35
CA ALA A 191 -1.13 5.02 -5.58
C ALA A 191 -1.56 4.85 -7.06
N TYR A 192 -1.31 5.86 -7.89
CA TYR A 192 -1.77 5.89 -9.27
C TYR A 192 -1.03 4.88 -10.16
N LEU A 193 -1.77 4.05 -10.88
CA LEU A 193 -1.24 3.04 -11.81
C LEU A 193 -1.70 3.34 -13.26
N LEU A 194 -0.90 2.91 -14.24
CA LEU A 194 -1.18 3.12 -15.66
C LEU A 194 -2.52 2.55 -16.17
N GLY A 195 -3.14 1.64 -15.43
CA GLY A 195 -4.46 1.07 -15.73
C GLY A 195 -5.64 1.86 -15.17
N PHE A 196 -5.39 2.92 -14.42
CA PHE A 196 -6.43 3.77 -13.86
C PHE A 196 -6.86 4.86 -14.84
N ARG A 197 -8.13 5.29 -14.73
CA ARG A 197 -8.64 6.40 -15.53
C ARG A 197 -7.86 7.66 -15.23
N GLN A 198 -7.41 8.36 -16.28
CA GLN A 198 -6.60 9.56 -16.09
C GLN A 198 -7.47 10.70 -15.54
N GLU A 199 -7.24 11.06 -14.30
CA GLU A 199 -7.66 12.32 -13.72
C GLU A 199 -6.43 13.22 -13.60
N ARG A 200 -6.60 14.54 -13.82
CA ARG A 200 -5.55 15.48 -13.46
C ARG A 200 -5.58 15.65 -11.95
N LEU A 201 -4.55 15.18 -11.31
CA LEU A 201 -4.23 15.46 -9.90
C LEU A 201 -3.48 16.78 -9.81
#